data_86494a3c89d40db1dd79fe6efbd4d0ab
#
_entry.id   86494a3c89d40db1dd79fe6efbd4d0ab
#
_cell.length_a   1.000
_cell.length_b   1.000
_cell.length_c   1.000
_cell.angle_alpha   90.00
_cell.angle_beta   90.00
_cell.angle_gamma   90.00
#
_symmetry.space_group_name_H-M   'P 1'
#
loop_
_entity.id
_entity.type
_entity.pdbx_description
1 polymer ?
#
loop_
_entity_poly.entity_id
_entity_poly.type
_entity_poly.pdbx_seq_one_letter_code
_entity_poly.pdbx_strand_id
1 'polypeptide(L)'
;MIAELIRTLCSRLSLPVPDPDAGGYLLAFPDGYAVRIQGTREHLLLSGKVCTLPEEPGAKDVLCRELLTLSLGRTARECKRSLPRLALHGGDVTLQERHPAGLPPDAFEAAVETFLNLLEKWTTLAAKERQHQAFASGGAAIGFIVP
;
A
#
# COMPACT_ATOMS: atom_id res chain seq x y z
N MET A 1 -6.84 19.07 13.92
CA MET A 1 -7.29 17.74 14.34
C MET A 1 -6.36 16.63 13.84
N ILE A 2 -6.19 16.50 12.56
CA ILE A 2 -5.26 15.49 11.99
C ILE A 2 -3.81 15.75 12.41
N ALA A 3 -3.39 17.01 12.49
CA ALA A 3 -2.04 17.38 12.91
C ALA A 3 -1.69 16.87 14.32
N GLU A 4 -2.66 16.88 15.22
CA GLU A 4 -2.46 16.36 16.58
C GLU A 4 -2.34 14.84 16.61
N LEU A 5 -3.14 14.14 15.81
CA LEU A 5 -3.04 12.70 15.68
C LEU A 5 -1.67 12.30 15.14
N ILE A 6 -1.19 12.99 14.13
CA ILE A 6 0.14 12.77 13.54
C ILE A 6 1.24 13.02 14.57
N ARG A 7 1.16 14.12 15.31
CA ARG A 7 2.12 14.45 16.36
C ARG A 7 2.17 13.38 17.44
N THR A 8 1.00 12.96 17.91
CA THR A 8 0.90 11.93 18.95
C THR A 8 1.47 10.60 18.46
N LEU A 9 1.13 10.21 17.24
CA LEU A 9 1.65 8.98 16.63
C LEU A 9 3.18 9.02 16.50
N CYS A 10 3.72 10.11 15.96
CA CYS A 10 5.16 10.26 15.79
C CYS A 10 5.90 10.26 17.14
N SER A 11 5.32 10.88 18.16
CA SER A 11 5.88 10.87 19.49
C SER A 11 5.94 9.46 20.08
N ARG A 12 4.87 8.68 19.91
CA ARG A 12 4.82 7.29 20.40
C ARG A 12 5.79 6.37 19.68
N LEU A 13 5.99 6.59 18.39
CA LEU A 13 6.86 5.75 17.55
C LEU A 13 8.28 6.29 17.43
N SER A 14 8.58 7.39 18.11
CA SER A 14 9.90 8.06 18.03
C SER A 14 10.28 8.43 16.60
N LEU A 15 9.32 8.92 15.84
CA LEU A 15 9.51 9.38 14.47
C LEU A 15 9.53 10.90 14.40
N PRO A 16 10.27 11.50 13.44
CA PRO A 16 10.18 12.93 13.22
C PRO A 16 8.80 13.28 12.64
N VAL A 17 8.24 14.41 13.08
CA VAL A 17 6.95 14.88 12.57
C VAL A 17 7.17 15.48 11.18
N PRO A 18 6.52 14.96 10.13
CA PRO A 18 6.68 15.50 8.79
C PRO A 18 5.91 16.80 8.62
N ASP A 19 6.37 17.64 7.70
CA ASP A 19 5.60 18.81 7.28
C ASP A 19 4.51 18.36 6.31
N PRO A 20 3.29 18.92 6.43
CA PRO A 20 2.22 18.57 5.51
C PRO A 20 2.48 19.16 4.12
N ASP A 21 2.11 18.41 3.10
CA ASP A 21 2.10 18.87 1.71
C ASP A 21 0.66 18.86 1.15
N ALA A 22 0.50 19.10 -0.15
CA ALA A 22 -0.81 19.08 -0.79
C ALA A 22 -1.52 17.72 -0.69
N GLY A 23 -0.76 16.64 -0.54
CA GLY A 23 -1.28 15.29 -0.40
C GLY A 23 -1.42 14.82 1.05
N GLY A 24 -1.23 15.70 2.03
CA GLY A 24 -1.33 15.37 3.45
C GLY A 24 0.02 15.14 4.10
N TYR A 25 0.09 14.20 5.03
CA TYR A 25 1.32 13.89 5.77
C TYR A 25 1.92 12.58 5.25
N LEU A 26 3.21 12.60 4.95
CA LEU A 26 3.93 11.40 4.54
C LEU A 26 4.82 10.94 5.69
N LEU A 27 4.47 9.81 6.31
CA LEU A 27 5.25 9.21 7.39
C LEU A 27 6.20 8.18 6.82
N ALA A 28 7.49 8.37 7.04
CA ALA A 28 8.50 7.41 6.65
C ALA A 28 8.88 6.56 7.88
N PHE A 29 8.82 5.24 7.73
CA PHE A 29 9.12 4.28 8.79
C PHE A 29 10.52 3.69 8.61
N PRO A 30 11.16 3.26 9.71
CA PRO A 30 12.55 2.76 9.65
C PRO A 30 12.74 1.53 8.75
N ASP A 31 11.70 0.74 8.53
CA ASP A 31 11.73 -0.45 7.67
C ASP A 31 11.66 -0.13 6.17
N GLY A 32 11.62 1.15 5.79
CA GLY A 32 11.60 1.58 4.41
C GLY A 32 10.21 1.84 3.83
N TYR A 33 9.16 1.53 4.57
CA TYR A 33 7.79 1.83 4.13
C TYR A 33 7.41 3.26 4.45
N ALA A 34 6.54 3.82 3.62
CA ALA A 34 6.00 5.15 3.83
C ALA A 34 4.49 5.11 3.70
N VAL A 35 3.80 5.81 4.57
CA VAL A 35 2.35 5.90 4.58
C VAL A 35 1.95 7.36 4.46
N ARG A 36 1.10 7.65 3.49
CA ARG A 36 0.53 8.98 3.35
C ARG A 36 -0.82 9.03 4.07
N ILE A 37 -1.02 10.04 4.88
CA ILE A 37 -2.22 10.23 5.67
C ILE A 37 -2.87 11.54 5.28
N GLN A 38 -4.08 11.44 4.73
CA GLN A 38 -4.89 12.60 4.34
C GLN A 38 -6.13 12.65 5.21
N GLY A 39 -6.52 13.85 5.62
CA GLY A 39 -7.74 14.05 6.39
C GLY A 39 -8.70 14.96 5.68
N THR A 40 -9.97 14.58 5.69
CA THR A 40 -11.09 15.44 5.34
C THR A 40 -11.95 15.62 6.59
N ARG A 41 -13.06 16.35 6.47
CA ARG A 41 -13.99 16.50 7.61
C ARG A 41 -14.62 15.18 8.02
N GLU A 42 -14.79 14.27 7.09
CA GLU A 42 -15.53 13.02 7.31
C GLU A 42 -14.63 11.80 7.41
N HIS A 43 -13.46 11.81 6.76
CA HIS A 43 -12.63 10.64 6.60
C HIS A 43 -11.16 10.91 6.83
N LEU A 44 -10.47 9.86 7.26
CA LEU A 44 -9.01 9.73 7.21
C LEU A 44 -8.69 8.70 6.14
N LEU A 45 -7.78 9.04 5.23
CA LEU A 45 -7.33 8.13 4.20
C LEU A 45 -5.86 7.77 4.42
N LEU A 46 -5.59 6.49 4.59
CA LEU A 46 -4.23 5.94 4.61
C LEU A 46 -3.92 5.42 3.22
N SER A 47 -2.75 5.75 2.70
CA SER A 47 -2.31 5.20 1.41
C SER A 47 -0.82 4.90 1.43
N GLY A 48 -0.45 3.85 0.71
CA GLY A 48 0.94 3.45 0.57
C GLY A 48 1.18 2.81 -0.78
N LYS A 49 2.37 3.01 -1.32
CA LYS A 49 2.76 2.45 -2.60
C LYS A 49 3.07 0.96 -2.45
N VAL A 50 2.41 0.15 -3.25
CA VAL A 50 2.65 -1.29 -3.32
C VAL A 50 3.76 -1.60 -4.34
N CYS A 51 3.62 -1.09 -5.54
CA CYS A 51 4.60 -1.30 -6.61
C CYS A 51 4.40 -0.27 -7.72
N THR A 52 5.42 -0.16 -8.58
CA THR A 52 5.31 0.55 -9.85
C THR A 52 4.98 -0.46 -10.94
N LEU A 53 4.01 -0.13 -11.78
CA LEU A 53 3.64 -1.01 -12.89
C LEU A 53 4.71 -1.02 -13.96
N PRO A 54 4.93 -2.17 -14.62
CA PRO A 54 5.81 -2.23 -15.78
C PRO A 54 5.31 -1.31 -16.90
N GLU A 55 6.23 -0.73 -17.66
CA GLU A 55 5.87 0.12 -18.80
C GLU A 55 5.34 -0.69 -19.98
N GLU A 56 5.80 -1.93 -20.13
CA GLU A 56 5.33 -2.82 -21.18
C GLU A 56 3.85 -3.18 -20.99
N PRO A 57 2.98 -2.90 -21.99
CA PRO A 57 1.52 -3.09 -21.82
C PRO A 57 1.10 -4.51 -21.44
N GLY A 58 1.72 -5.52 -22.01
CA GLY A 58 1.41 -6.92 -21.71
C GLY A 58 1.73 -7.28 -20.27
N ALA A 59 2.93 -6.94 -19.79
CA ALA A 59 3.35 -7.18 -18.41
C ALA A 59 2.51 -6.37 -17.42
N LYS A 60 2.15 -5.14 -17.79
CA LYS A 60 1.29 -4.27 -17.00
C LYS A 60 -0.09 -4.90 -16.78
N ASP A 61 -0.71 -5.38 -17.87
CA ASP A 61 -2.04 -6.00 -17.81
C ASP A 61 -2.04 -7.27 -16.95
N VAL A 62 -1.03 -8.11 -17.10
CA VAL A 62 -0.91 -9.35 -16.32
C VAL A 62 -0.76 -9.05 -14.84
N LEU A 63 0.12 -8.12 -14.49
CA LEU A 63 0.34 -7.74 -13.08
C LEU A 63 -0.93 -7.13 -12.46
N CYS A 64 -1.60 -6.23 -13.16
CA CYS A 64 -2.85 -5.64 -12.71
C CYS A 64 -3.91 -6.71 -12.47
N ARG A 65 -4.05 -7.65 -13.39
CA ARG A 65 -5.03 -8.73 -13.30
C ARG A 65 -4.76 -9.64 -12.11
N GLU A 66 -3.51 -10.02 -11.89
CA GLU A 66 -3.12 -10.86 -10.76
C GLU A 66 -3.37 -10.16 -9.42
N LEU A 67 -3.00 -8.89 -9.31
CA LEU A 67 -3.22 -8.12 -8.09
C LEU A 67 -4.72 -7.92 -7.80
N LEU A 68 -5.51 -7.66 -8.84
CA LEU A 68 -6.97 -7.55 -8.70
C LEU A 68 -7.60 -8.87 -8.25
N THR A 69 -7.17 -9.98 -8.80
CA THR A 69 -7.65 -11.31 -8.44
C THR A 69 -7.36 -11.61 -6.97
N LEU A 70 -6.13 -11.32 -6.52
CA LEU A 70 -5.73 -11.49 -5.12
C LEU A 70 -6.53 -10.56 -4.20
N SER A 71 -6.77 -9.33 -4.64
CA SER A 71 -7.54 -8.33 -3.88
C SER A 71 -8.99 -8.80 -3.67
N LEU A 72 -9.64 -9.29 -4.71
CA LEU A 72 -11.01 -9.79 -4.63
C LEU A 72 -11.12 -10.98 -3.67
N GLY A 73 -10.18 -11.92 -3.76
CA GLY A 73 -10.15 -13.08 -2.87
C GLY A 73 -10.00 -12.71 -1.41
N ARG A 74 -9.15 -11.75 -1.11
CA ARG A 74 -8.94 -11.26 0.26
C ARG A 74 -10.11 -10.46 0.78
N THR A 75 -10.68 -9.58 -0.03
CA THR A 75 -11.85 -8.78 0.33
C THR A 75 -13.03 -9.66 0.71
N ALA A 76 -13.25 -10.75 -0.02
CA ALA A 76 -14.32 -11.69 0.29
C ALA A 76 -14.11 -12.42 1.63
N ARG A 77 -12.86 -12.61 2.05
CA ARG A 77 -12.53 -13.30 3.31
C ARG A 77 -12.51 -12.38 4.51
N GLU A 78 -12.15 -11.12 4.31
CA GLU A 78 -11.90 -10.15 5.39
C GLU A 78 -12.95 -9.06 5.45
N CYS A 79 -14.23 -9.39 5.29
CA CYS A 79 -15.34 -8.44 5.31
C CYS A 79 -15.43 -7.70 6.65
N LYS A 80 -14.65 -6.65 6.85
CA LYS A 80 -14.64 -5.79 8.03
C LYS A 80 -15.02 -4.35 7.65
N ARG A 81 -15.26 -3.52 8.67
CA ARG A 81 -15.79 -2.15 8.53
C ARG A 81 -14.97 -1.21 7.63
N SER A 82 -13.68 -1.43 7.51
CA SER A 82 -12.84 -0.68 6.59
C SER A 82 -12.13 -1.66 5.69
N LEU A 83 -12.50 -1.66 4.42
CA LEU A 83 -11.91 -2.55 3.44
C LEU A 83 -10.74 -1.84 2.77
N PRO A 84 -9.50 -2.31 3.01
CA PRO A 84 -8.37 -1.83 2.24
C PRO A 84 -8.54 -2.25 0.79
N ARG A 85 -8.20 -1.37 -0.13
CA ARG A 85 -8.34 -1.63 -1.56
C ARG A 85 -7.10 -1.17 -2.31
N LEU A 86 -6.86 -1.84 -3.42
CA LEU A 86 -5.81 -1.42 -4.35
C LEU A 86 -6.38 -0.39 -5.33
N ALA A 87 -5.59 0.62 -5.61
CA ALA A 87 -5.95 1.66 -6.57
C ALA A 87 -4.76 1.95 -7.47
N LEU A 88 -5.05 2.40 -8.68
CA LEU A 88 -4.03 2.87 -9.61
C LEU A 88 -3.91 4.38 -9.49
N HIS A 89 -2.68 4.85 -9.33
CA HIS A 89 -2.39 6.28 -9.27
C HIS A 89 -1.15 6.56 -10.12
N GLY A 90 -1.38 7.15 -11.28
CA GLY A 90 -0.30 7.27 -12.28
C GLY A 90 0.13 5.88 -12.73
N GLY A 91 1.42 5.60 -12.67
CA GLY A 91 1.96 4.27 -12.98
C GLY A 91 2.11 3.36 -11.76
N ASP A 92 1.57 3.77 -10.62
CA ASP A 92 1.75 3.06 -9.36
C ASP A 92 0.48 2.35 -8.88
N VAL A 93 0.67 1.18 -8.27
CA VAL A 93 -0.39 0.52 -7.50
C VAL A 93 -0.25 0.96 -6.05
N THR A 94 -1.32 1.48 -5.48
CA THR A 94 -1.35 1.92 -4.09
C THR A 94 -2.38 1.14 -3.30
N LEU A 95 -2.06 0.87 -2.04
CA LEU A 95 -3.01 0.35 -1.07
C LEU A 95 -3.67 1.54 -0.38
N GLN A 96 -4.98 1.54 -0.27
CA GLN A 96 -5.74 2.61 0.37
C GLN A 96 -6.71 2.04 1.38
N GLU A 97 -6.83 2.73 2.51
CA GLU A 97 -7.77 2.36 3.56
C GLU A 97 -8.40 3.63 4.12
N ARG A 98 -9.72 3.63 4.22
CA ARG A 98 -10.50 4.77 4.70
C ARG A 98 -11.01 4.50 6.11
N HIS A 99 -10.86 5.48 6.98
CA HIS A 99 -11.35 5.44 8.35
C HIS A 99 -12.19 6.69 8.65
N PRO A 100 -13.05 6.64 9.69
CA PRO A 100 -13.75 7.84 10.14
C PRO A 100 -12.78 8.90 10.66
N ALA A 101 -13.09 10.17 10.46
CA ALA A 101 -12.23 11.28 10.88
C ALA A 101 -12.08 11.39 12.42
N GLY A 102 -13.02 10.90 13.16
CA GLY A 102 -13.03 11.01 14.63
C GLY A 102 -12.33 9.90 15.39
N LEU A 103 -11.35 9.20 14.77
CA LEU A 103 -10.63 8.13 15.46
C LEU A 103 -9.85 8.66 16.67
N PRO A 104 -9.98 8.00 17.83
CA PRO A 104 -9.11 8.30 18.97
C PRO A 104 -7.66 7.94 18.68
N PRO A 105 -6.68 8.55 19.39
CA PRO A 105 -5.26 8.28 19.13
C PRO A 105 -4.85 6.81 19.16
N ASP A 106 -5.39 6.04 20.10
CA ASP A 106 -5.07 4.61 20.22
C ASP A 106 -5.60 3.80 19.02
N ALA A 107 -6.84 4.10 18.62
CA ALA A 107 -7.45 3.48 17.45
C ALA A 107 -6.72 3.86 16.16
N PHE A 108 -6.27 5.10 16.05
CA PHE A 108 -5.48 5.58 14.92
C PHE A 108 -4.13 4.85 14.82
N GLU A 109 -3.42 4.73 15.95
CA GLU A 109 -2.16 3.99 15.99
C GLU A 109 -2.33 2.53 15.56
N ALA A 110 -3.36 1.86 16.08
CA ALA A 110 -3.69 0.49 15.70
C ALA A 110 -4.03 0.38 14.21
N ALA A 111 -4.75 1.35 13.66
CA ALA A 111 -5.08 1.39 12.24
C ALA A 111 -3.83 1.53 11.37
N VAL A 112 -2.90 2.38 11.75
CA VAL A 112 -1.64 2.57 11.04
C VAL A 112 -0.78 1.31 11.09
N GLU A 113 -0.68 0.65 12.23
CA GLU A 113 0.06 -0.61 12.38
C GLU A 113 -0.53 -1.71 11.51
N THR A 114 -1.84 -1.87 11.54
CA THR A 114 -2.54 -2.85 10.71
C THR A 114 -2.34 -2.56 9.23
N PHE A 115 -2.41 -1.28 8.85
CA PHE A 115 -2.16 -0.85 7.48
C PHE A 115 -0.74 -1.16 7.03
N LEU A 116 0.27 -0.90 7.87
CA LEU A 116 1.66 -1.21 7.58
C LEU A 116 1.89 -2.70 7.35
N ASN A 117 1.30 -3.53 8.18
CA ASN A 117 1.40 -4.99 8.04
C ASN A 117 0.78 -5.44 6.72
N LEU A 118 -0.34 -4.86 6.35
CA LEU A 118 -1.02 -5.17 5.10
C LEU A 118 -0.22 -4.65 3.90
N LEU A 119 0.35 -3.45 4.01
CA LEU A 119 1.21 -2.88 2.96
C LEU A 119 2.44 -3.75 2.71
N GLU A 120 3.06 -4.26 3.77
CA GLU A 120 4.17 -5.20 3.67
C GLU A 120 3.76 -6.47 2.93
N LYS A 121 2.62 -7.04 3.26
CA LYS A 121 2.10 -8.23 2.58
C LYS A 121 1.88 -7.99 1.09
N TRP A 122 1.23 -6.88 0.74
CA TRP A 122 0.97 -6.54 -0.66
C TRP A 122 2.24 -6.24 -1.43
N THR A 123 3.19 -5.55 -0.82
CA THR A 123 4.49 -5.26 -1.42
C THR A 123 5.24 -6.57 -1.72
N THR A 124 5.21 -7.50 -0.78
CA THR A 124 5.84 -8.82 -0.93
C THR A 124 5.17 -9.62 -2.04
N LEU A 125 3.84 -9.64 -2.07
CA LEU A 125 3.08 -10.34 -3.12
C LEU A 125 3.35 -9.76 -4.51
N ALA A 126 3.38 -8.43 -4.62
CA ALA A 126 3.66 -7.76 -5.88
C ALA A 126 5.09 -8.05 -6.37
N ALA A 127 6.05 -8.07 -5.46
CA ALA A 127 7.44 -8.42 -5.78
C ALA A 127 7.55 -9.87 -6.28
N LYS A 128 6.82 -10.79 -5.65
CA LYS A 128 6.77 -12.19 -6.09
C LYS A 128 6.16 -12.33 -7.49
N GLU A 129 5.08 -11.64 -7.75
CA GLU A 129 4.43 -11.66 -9.06
C GLU A 129 5.33 -11.10 -10.15
N ARG A 130 6.03 -10.01 -9.87
CA ARG A 130 7.01 -9.44 -10.80
C ARG A 130 8.16 -10.39 -11.07
N GLN A 131 8.71 -11.03 -10.05
CA GLN A 131 9.74 -12.05 -10.18
C GLN A 131 9.25 -13.24 -10.98
N HIS A 132 8.04 -13.68 -10.72
CA HIS A 132 7.42 -14.80 -11.43
C HIS A 132 7.25 -14.50 -12.91
N GLN A 133 6.79 -13.30 -13.26
CA GLN A 133 6.66 -12.86 -14.66
C GLN A 133 8.03 -12.72 -15.34
N ALA A 134 8.98 -12.11 -14.67
CA ALA A 134 10.34 -11.97 -15.19
C ALA A 134 11.00 -13.35 -15.39
N PHE A 135 10.80 -14.26 -14.44
CA PHE A 135 11.31 -15.62 -14.50
C PHE A 135 10.65 -16.41 -15.63
N ALA A 136 9.33 -16.28 -15.81
CA ALA A 136 8.60 -16.94 -16.88
C ALA A 136 9.07 -16.45 -18.25
N SER A 137 9.25 -15.13 -18.42
CA SER A 137 9.81 -14.52 -19.63
C SER A 137 11.26 -14.96 -19.87
N GLY A 138 12.08 -14.88 -18.81
CA GLY A 138 13.47 -15.32 -18.85
C GLY A 138 13.61 -16.83 -19.01
N GLY A 139 12.71 -17.58 -18.40
CA GLY A 139 12.66 -19.04 -18.51
C GLY A 139 12.37 -19.51 -19.92
N ALA A 140 11.51 -18.81 -20.65
CA ALA A 140 11.26 -19.10 -22.04
C ALA A 140 12.50 -18.86 -22.90
N ALA A 141 13.24 -17.78 -22.65
CA ALA A 141 14.49 -17.48 -23.33
C ALA A 141 15.58 -18.48 -22.97
N ILE A 142 15.70 -18.85 -21.70
CA ILE A 142 16.69 -19.82 -21.20
C ILE A 142 16.40 -21.21 -21.75
N GLY A 143 15.15 -21.58 -21.90
CA GLY A 143 14.76 -22.86 -22.47
C GLY A 143 15.27 -23.09 -23.90
N PHE A 144 15.60 -22.03 -24.62
CA PHE A 144 16.24 -22.13 -25.94
C PHE A 144 17.77 -22.21 -25.88
N ILE A 145 18.36 -21.77 -24.78
CA ILE A 145 19.82 -21.68 -24.62
C ILE A 145 20.36 -22.92 -23.94
N VAL A 146 19.57 -23.56 -23.08
CA VAL A 146 19.96 -24.75 -22.35
C VAL A 146 19.15 -25.93 -22.86
N PRO A 147 19.68 -26.70 -23.77
CA PRO A 147 18.99 -27.89 -24.24
C PRO A 147 18.93 -29.00 -23.20
#